data_2f59251c07d5691ded010cec57b90039
#
_entry.id   2f59251c07d5691ded010cec57b90039
#
_cell.length_a   1.000
_cell.length_b   1.000
_cell.length_c   1.000
_cell.angle_alpha   90.00
_cell.angle_beta   90.00
_cell.angle_gamma   90.00
#
_symmetry.space_group_name_H-M   'P 1'
#
loop_
_entity.id
_entity.type
_entity.pdbx_description
1 polymer ?
#
loop_
_entity_poly.entity_id
_entity_poly.type
_entity_poly.pdbx_seq_one_letter_code
_entity_poly.pdbx_strand_id
1 'polypeptide(L)'
;MSNKLIHESDRADWRASIVTIALVIANVLVFVVQSLKGDIADSNYMIACGADYWPLTLSGEYWRLFTSMFMHFSLQHLASNMISLIAMGMIVEHALGHGKYLLTYLVSGLTAGLVSCFYHRVVQAAVVSAGASGAIFGLTGAIAALAIFDRAGQYGIDKRRVPMAVLFSVLVGIESSVDTAAHIGGLAAGFLISFLILKISTSGRTEN
;
A
#
# COMPACT_ATOMS: atom_id res chain seq x y z
N MET A 1 7.16 4.63 44.84
CA MET A 1 6.05 4.95 43.89
C MET A 1 6.58 5.95 42.89
N SER A 2 7.14 5.47 41.78
CA SER A 2 7.67 6.29 40.68
C SER A 2 6.60 6.34 39.59
N ASN A 3 5.89 7.45 39.50
CA ASN A 3 4.94 7.75 38.45
C ASN A 3 5.78 7.97 37.19
N LYS A 4 5.88 6.95 36.32
CA LYS A 4 6.40 7.08 34.98
C LYS A 4 5.44 7.99 34.22
N LEU A 5 5.82 9.25 34.14
CA LEU A 5 5.20 10.20 33.20
C LEU A 5 5.28 9.56 31.81
N ILE A 6 4.14 9.16 31.30
CA ILE A 6 3.98 8.74 29.91
C ILE A 6 4.38 9.97 29.11
N HIS A 7 5.53 9.88 28.42
CA HIS A 7 6.01 10.94 27.56
C HIS A 7 4.94 11.24 26.51
N GLU A 8 4.58 12.49 26.39
CA GLU A 8 3.65 13.04 25.39
C GLU A 8 4.13 12.80 23.94
N SER A 9 5.31 12.19 23.75
CA SER A 9 5.89 11.84 22.46
C SER A 9 5.26 10.60 21.79
N ASP A 10 4.40 9.84 22.49
CA ASP A 10 3.81 8.59 21.97
C ASP A 10 2.45 8.79 21.28
N ARG A 11 1.97 10.02 21.17
CA ARG A 11 0.87 10.32 20.26
C ARG A 11 1.44 10.40 18.87
N ALA A 12 1.03 9.47 18.01
CA ALA A 12 1.32 9.53 16.58
C ALA A 12 1.03 10.97 16.10
N ASP A 13 2.09 11.74 15.89
CA ASP A 13 1.95 13.12 15.46
C ASP A 13 1.44 13.10 14.01
N TRP A 14 0.13 13.32 13.85
CA TRP A 14 -0.52 13.39 12.54
C TRP A 14 0.19 14.39 11.60
N ARG A 15 0.88 15.41 12.16
CA ARG A 15 1.71 16.36 11.41
C ARG A 15 2.94 15.69 10.79
N ALA A 16 3.37 14.55 11.33
CA ALA A 16 4.44 13.74 10.75
C ALA A 16 3.96 12.78 9.64
N SER A 17 2.66 12.77 9.29
CA SER A 17 2.07 11.83 8.33
C SER A 17 1.38 12.53 7.16
N ILE A 18 1.98 13.62 6.69
CA ILE A 18 1.41 14.47 5.62
C ILE A 18 1.24 13.76 4.29
N VAL A 19 2.15 12.82 3.95
CA VAL A 19 2.06 12.06 2.70
C VAL A 19 0.91 11.06 2.78
N THR A 20 0.75 10.36 3.91
CA THR A 20 -0.39 9.48 4.14
C THR A 20 -1.71 10.23 3.99
N ILE A 21 -1.83 11.41 4.62
CA ILE A 21 -3.03 12.24 4.50
C ILE A 21 -3.26 12.68 3.06
N ALA A 22 -2.22 13.11 2.35
CA ALA A 22 -2.32 13.51 0.95
C ALA A 22 -2.79 12.36 0.05
N LEU A 23 -2.29 11.14 0.27
CA LEU A 23 -2.73 9.95 -0.45
C LEU A 23 -4.19 9.60 -0.15
N VAL A 24 -4.64 9.71 1.10
CA VAL A 24 -6.05 9.52 1.48
C VAL A 24 -6.93 10.54 0.76
N ILE A 25 -6.56 11.82 0.81
CA ILE A 25 -7.32 12.88 0.13
C ILE A 25 -7.39 12.62 -1.39
N ALA A 26 -6.28 12.23 -2.02
CA ALA A 26 -6.25 11.92 -3.46
C ALA A 26 -7.21 10.78 -3.80
N ASN A 27 -7.22 9.69 -3.04
CA ASN A 27 -8.13 8.56 -3.24
C ASN A 27 -9.60 8.97 -3.09
N VAL A 28 -9.93 9.73 -2.04
CA VAL A 28 -11.28 10.22 -1.80
C VAL A 28 -11.74 11.16 -2.93
N LEU A 29 -10.89 12.08 -3.37
CA LEU A 29 -11.22 13.01 -4.47
C LEU A 29 -11.47 12.26 -5.79
N VAL A 30 -10.59 11.30 -6.15
CA VAL A 30 -10.78 10.47 -7.35
C VAL A 30 -12.09 9.71 -7.27
N PHE A 31 -12.39 9.08 -6.14
CA PHE A 31 -13.63 8.35 -5.93
C PHE A 31 -14.86 9.24 -6.09
N VAL A 32 -14.88 10.41 -5.44
CA VAL A 32 -16.00 11.37 -5.55
C VAL A 32 -16.20 11.80 -7.00
N VAL A 33 -15.13 12.19 -7.69
CA VAL A 33 -15.21 12.62 -9.10
C VAL A 33 -15.75 11.51 -10.00
N GLN A 34 -15.31 10.27 -9.82
CA GLN A 34 -15.77 9.14 -10.62
C GLN A 34 -17.24 8.79 -10.32
N SER A 35 -17.63 8.76 -9.04
CA SER A 35 -19.02 8.48 -8.63
C SER A 35 -20.02 9.53 -9.13
N LEU A 36 -19.59 10.78 -9.32
CA LEU A 36 -20.45 11.85 -9.87
C LEU A 36 -20.57 11.78 -11.40
N LYS A 37 -19.63 11.10 -12.09
CA LYS A 37 -19.59 11.05 -13.57
C LYS A 37 -20.17 9.77 -14.15
N GLY A 38 -20.26 8.68 -13.38
CA GLY A 38 -20.77 7.42 -13.88
C GLY A 38 -20.88 6.35 -12.81
N ASP A 39 -21.23 5.15 -13.25
CA ASP A 39 -21.38 3.98 -12.37
C ASP A 39 -20.02 3.32 -12.10
N ILE A 40 -19.50 3.55 -10.90
CA ILE A 40 -18.24 2.97 -10.46
C ILE A 40 -18.28 1.44 -10.29
N ALA A 41 -19.45 0.81 -10.28
CA ALA A 41 -19.59 -0.65 -10.27
C ALA A 41 -19.50 -1.25 -11.69
N ASP A 42 -19.68 -0.44 -12.74
CA ASP A 42 -19.52 -0.89 -14.12
C ASP A 42 -18.03 -0.97 -14.51
N SER A 43 -17.58 -2.19 -14.83
CA SER A 43 -16.20 -2.45 -15.25
C SER A 43 -15.80 -1.68 -16.52
N ASN A 44 -16.73 -1.49 -17.49
CA ASN A 44 -16.43 -0.75 -18.72
C ASN A 44 -16.20 0.74 -18.43
N TYR A 45 -17.01 1.32 -17.53
CA TYR A 45 -16.81 2.68 -17.06
C TYR A 45 -15.46 2.82 -16.34
N MET A 46 -15.12 1.87 -15.48
CA MET A 46 -13.84 1.90 -14.76
C MET A 46 -12.64 1.75 -15.70
N ILE A 47 -12.72 0.89 -16.74
CA ILE A 47 -11.69 0.79 -17.79
C ILE A 47 -11.56 2.14 -18.52
N ALA A 48 -12.66 2.78 -18.89
CA ALA A 48 -12.65 4.08 -19.56
C ALA A 48 -12.03 5.18 -18.68
N CYS A 49 -12.21 5.09 -17.34
CA CYS A 49 -11.60 6.00 -16.36
C CYS A 49 -10.11 5.72 -16.07
N GLY A 50 -9.56 4.59 -16.50
CA GLY A 50 -8.15 4.28 -16.30
C GLY A 50 -7.84 3.19 -15.27
N ALA A 51 -8.81 2.31 -14.99
CA ALA A 51 -8.54 1.08 -14.22
C ALA A 51 -7.54 0.18 -14.97
N ASP A 52 -6.80 -0.60 -14.21
CA ASP A 52 -5.86 -1.55 -14.77
C ASP A 52 -6.62 -2.72 -15.41
N TYR A 53 -6.31 -2.96 -16.67
CA TYR A 53 -6.89 -4.01 -17.49
C TYR A 53 -5.81 -4.55 -18.42
N TRP A 54 -5.29 -5.74 -18.14
CA TRP A 54 -4.07 -6.24 -18.77
C TRP A 54 -4.05 -6.16 -20.31
N PRO A 55 -5.18 -6.37 -21.06
CA PRO A 55 -5.15 -6.25 -22.52
C PRO A 55 -4.77 -4.86 -23.00
N LEU A 56 -5.19 -3.81 -22.30
CA LEU A 56 -4.85 -2.42 -22.62
C LEU A 56 -3.50 -2.01 -22.01
N THR A 57 -3.29 -2.36 -20.74
CA THR A 57 -2.06 -2.02 -20.01
C THR A 57 -0.83 -2.59 -20.73
N LEU A 58 -0.85 -3.88 -21.07
CA LEU A 58 0.28 -4.53 -21.74
C LEU A 58 0.37 -4.22 -23.24
N SER A 59 -0.62 -3.56 -23.84
CA SER A 59 -0.55 -3.04 -25.21
C SER A 59 0.01 -1.62 -25.33
N GLY A 60 0.44 -1.02 -24.20
CA GLY A 60 1.12 0.28 -24.16
C GLY A 60 0.50 1.33 -23.24
N GLU A 61 -0.70 1.06 -22.67
CA GLU A 61 -1.34 2.00 -21.75
C GLU A 61 -0.82 1.83 -20.29
N TYR A 62 0.51 1.82 -20.10
CA TYR A 62 1.18 1.59 -18.81
C TYR A 62 0.79 2.59 -17.71
N TRP A 63 0.29 3.76 -18.08
CA TRP A 63 -0.22 4.77 -17.15
C TRP A 63 -1.36 4.23 -16.27
N ARG A 64 -2.08 3.19 -16.72
CA ARG A 64 -3.14 2.52 -15.97
C ARG A 64 -2.64 1.89 -14.67
N LEU A 65 -1.40 1.44 -14.64
CA LEU A 65 -0.77 0.93 -13.40
C LEU A 65 -0.76 1.98 -12.30
N PHE A 66 -0.61 3.26 -12.66
CA PHE A 66 -0.62 4.35 -11.70
C PHE A 66 -2.03 4.83 -11.37
N THR A 67 -2.87 5.05 -12.36
CA THR A 67 -4.23 5.60 -12.14
C THR A 67 -5.13 4.64 -11.37
N SER A 68 -5.04 3.35 -11.64
CA SER A 68 -5.79 2.31 -10.94
C SER A 68 -5.56 2.30 -9.43
N MET A 69 -4.38 2.72 -8.96
CA MET A 69 -4.05 2.78 -7.53
C MET A 69 -4.94 3.73 -6.73
N PHE A 70 -5.65 4.65 -7.39
CA PHE A 70 -6.51 5.67 -6.76
C PHE A 70 -7.99 5.44 -7.00
N MET A 71 -8.37 4.41 -7.75
CA MET A 71 -9.73 4.11 -8.15
C MET A 71 -10.36 3.04 -7.26
N HIS A 72 -11.67 3.11 -7.00
CA HIS A 72 -12.36 2.15 -6.14
C HIS A 72 -13.76 1.84 -6.67
N PHE A 73 -14.16 0.57 -6.67
CA PHE A 73 -15.43 0.09 -7.18
C PHE A 73 -16.63 0.33 -6.25
N SER A 74 -16.40 0.67 -4.98
CA SER A 74 -17.47 0.92 -4.01
C SER A 74 -16.98 1.76 -2.84
N LEU A 75 -17.93 2.39 -2.13
CA LEU A 75 -17.63 3.12 -0.90
C LEU A 75 -17.02 2.23 0.19
N GLN A 76 -17.48 0.97 0.29
CA GLN A 76 -16.93 0.01 1.25
C GLN A 76 -15.47 -0.32 0.91
N HIS A 77 -15.16 -0.51 -0.39
CA HIS A 77 -13.80 -0.75 -0.86
C HIS A 77 -12.89 0.45 -0.57
N LEU A 78 -13.33 1.67 -0.86
CA LEU A 78 -12.60 2.89 -0.50
C LEU A 78 -12.37 2.97 1.02
N ALA A 79 -13.43 2.83 1.82
CA ALA A 79 -13.35 3.00 3.26
C ALA A 79 -12.35 2.02 3.91
N SER A 80 -12.41 0.73 3.55
CA SER A 80 -11.48 -0.29 4.03
C SER A 80 -10.02 0.02 3.66
N ASN A 81 -9.79 0.48 2.42
CA ASN A 81 -8.46 0.90 1.98
C ASN A 81 -7.97 2.14 2.74
N MET A 82 -8.82 3.15 2.94
CA MET A 82 -8.40 4.37 3.65
C MET A 82 -8.08 4.10 5.13
N ILE A 83 -8.88 3.28 5.80
CA ILE A 83 -8.59 2.86 7.19
C ILE A 83 -7.24 2.14 7.25
N SER A 84 -6.99 1.19 6.34
CA SER A 84 -5.74 0.44 6.27
C SER A 84 -4.55 1.35 5.91
N LEU A 85 -4.74 2.27 4.96
CA LEU A 85 -3.71 3.23 4.54
C LEU A 85 -3.33 4.17 5.70
N ILE A 86 -4.29 4.67 6.47
CA ILE A 86 -4.01 5.49 7.64
C ILE A 86 -3.23 4.67 8.68
N ALA A 87 -3.73 3.48 9.03
CA ALA A 87 -3.13 2.67 10.07
C ALA A 87 -1.69 2.25 9.76
N MET A 88 -1.43 1.75 8.55
CA MET A 88 -0.10 1.27 8.15
C MET A 88 0.79 2.40 7.63
N GLY A 89 0.20 3.36 6.91
CA GLY A 89 0.93 4.49 6.34
C GLY A 89 1.59 5.34 7.40
N MET A 90 0.87 5.69 8.46
CA MET A 90 1.44 6.47 9.57
C MET A 90 2.65 5.80 10.21
N ILE A 91 2.61 4.48 10.40
CA ILE A 91 3.73 3.70 10.96
C ILE A 91 4.95 3.76 10.03
N VAL A 92 4.73 3.48 8.74
CA VAL A 92 5.83 3.39 7.76
C VAL A 92 6.38 4.77 7.44
N GLU A 93 5.53 5.80 7.32
CA GLU A 93 5.95 7.18 7.07
C GLU A 93 6.79 7.73 8.23
N HIS A 94 6.37 7.47 9.47
CA HIS A 94 7.15 7.85 10.66
C HIS A 94 8.51 7.16 10.70
N ALA A 95 8.56 5.86 10.36
CA ALA A 95 9.79 5.07 10.41
C ALA A 95 10.78 5.39 9.28
N LEU A 96 10.30 5.60 8.05
CA LEU A 96 11.13 5.78 6.86
C LEU A 96 11.33 7.25 6.46
N GLY A 97 10.45 8.15 6.93
CA GLY A 97 10.33 9.52 6.45
C GLY A 97 9.55 9.62 5.14
N HIS A 98 9.06 10.83 4.83
CA HIS A 98 8.11 11.12 3.75
C HIS A 98 8.55 10.59 2.37
N GLY A 99 9.78 10.87 1.96
CA GLY A 99 10.27 10.52 0.61
C GLY A 99 10.41 9.01 0.41
N LYS A 100 11.02 8.31 1.37
CA LYS A 100 11.21 6.85 1.30
C LYS A 100 9.87 6.11 1.44
N TYR A 101 8.96 6.62 2.25
CA TYR A 101 7.60 6.11 2.37
C TYR A 101 6.84 6.22 1.05
N LEU A 102 6.82 7.41 0.43
CA LEU A 102 6.16 7.63 -0.86
C LEU A 102 6.75 6.72 -1.95
N LEU A 103 8.07 6.60 -2.00
CA LEU A 103 8.76 5.68 -2.92
C LEU A 103 8.30 4.23 -2.68
N THR A 104 8.25 3.77 -1.42
CA THR A 104 7.78 2.43 -1.07
C THR A 104 6.34 2.22 -1.52
N TYR A 105 5.44 3.17 -1.25
CA TYR A 105 4.05 3.11 -1.64
C TYR A 105 3.88 2.99 -3.16
N LEU A 106 4.52 3.89 -3.91
CA LEU A 106 4.41 3.93 -5.37
C LEU A 106 5.01 2.68 -6.04
N VAL A 107 6.22 2.29 -5.65
CA VAL A 107 6.87 1.08 -6.20
C VAL A 107 6.04 -0.16 -5.91
N SER A 108 5.50 -0.29 -4.70
CA SER A 108 4.66 -1.42 -4.33
C SER A 108 3.37 -1.48 -5.17
N GLY A 109 2.69 -0.35 -5.32
CA GLY A 109 1.45 -0.29 -6.09
C GLY A 109 1.65 -0.55 -7.58
N LEU A 110 2.68 0.05 -8.19
CA LEU A 110 3.03 -0.20 -9.59
C LEU A 110 3.43 -1.66 -9.83
N THR A 111 4.22 -2.24 -8.93
CA THR A 111 4.61 -3.67 -9.02
C THR A 111 3.40 -4.57 -8.82
N ALA A 112 2.49 -4.23 -7.91
CA ALA A 112 1.25 -4.95 -7.70
C ALA A 112 0.40 -5.04 -8.98
N GLY A 113 0.15 -3.89 -9.63
CA GLY A 113 -0.58 -3.85 -10.90
C GLY A 113 0.13 -4.64 -12.00
N LEU A 114 1.45 -4.52 -12.10
CA LEU A 114 2.23 -5.25 -13.09
C LEU A 114 2.16 -6.78 -12.87
N VAL A 115 2.28 -7.26 -11.63
CA VAL A 115 2.16 -8.68 -11.28
C VAL A 115 0.74 -9.18 -11.58
N SER A 116 -0.28 -8.40 -11.26
CA SER A 116 -1.68 -8.66 -11.61
C SER A 116 -1.86 -8.81 -13.13
N CYS A 117 -1.38 -7.86 -13.92
CA CYS A 117 -1.45 -7.92 -15.37
C CYS A 117 -0.83 -9.20 -15.94
N PHE A 118 0.38 -9.55 -15.50
CA PHE A 118 1.04 -10.77 -15.98
C PHE A 118 0.32 -12.04 -15.55
N TYR A 119 -0.15 -12.10 -14.30
CA TYR A 119 -0.91 -13.25 -13.81
C TYR A 119 -2.20 -13.44 -14.62
N HIS A 120 -3.01 -12.39 -14.76
CA HIS A 120 -4.28 -12.46 -15.47
C HIS A 120 -4.10 -12.72 -16.98
N ARG A 121 -3.01 -12.24 -17.58
CA ARG A 121 -2.63 -12.61 -18.94
C ARG A 121 -2.32 -14.10 -19.07
N VAL A 122 -1.59 -14.69 -18.13
CA VAL A 122 -1.24 -16.12 -18.17
C VAL A 122 -2.47 -17.00 -18.01
N VAL A 123 -3.37 -16.67 -17.08
CA VAL A 123 -4.61 -17.42 -16.86
C VAL A 123 -5.74 -17.03 -17.82
N GLN A 124 -5.50 -16.11 -18.74
CA GLN A 124 -6.46 -15.60 -19.73
C GLN A 124 -7.75 -15.05 -19.11
N ALA A 125 -7.67 -14.47 -17.92
CA ALA A 125 -8.80 -13.87 -17.22
C ALA A 125 -8.86 -12.37 -17.49
N ALA A 126 -9.97 -11.89 -18.02
CA ALA A 126 -10.20 -10.47 -18.31
C ALA A 126 -10.70 -9.73 -17.04
N VAL A 127 -9.83 -9.60 -16.04
CA VAL A 127 -10.13 -8.94 -14.78
C VAL A 127 -9.78 -7.46 -14.86
N VAL A 128 -10.68 -6.61 -14.36
CA VAL A 128 -10.45 -5.17 -14.16
C VAL A 128 -10.00 -4.95 -12.72
N SER A 129 -8.79 -4.43 -12.56
CA SER A 129 -8.17 -4.22 -11.25
C SER A 129 -8.07 -2.73 -10.92
N ALA A 130 -8.49 -2.36 -9.72
CA ALA A 130 -8.37 -1.00 -9.20
C ALA A 130 -8.41 -1.02 -7.66
N GLY A 131 -7.68 -0.11 -7.04
CA GLY A 131 -7.62 0.07 -5.59
C GLY A 131 -6.22 0.40 -5.09
N ALA A 132 -6.16 1.07 -3.96
CA ALA A 132 -4.91 1.33 -3.24
C ALA A 132 -4.32 0.07 -2.58
N SER A 133 -5.07 -1.04 -2.60
CA SER A 133 -4.76 -2.24 -1.80
C SER A 133 -3.39 -2.85 -2.11
N GLY A 134 -2.98 -2.90 -3.39
CA GLY A 134 -1.65 -3.39 -3.77
C GLY A 134 -0.51 -2.62 -3.10
N ALA A 135 -0.61 -1.29 -3.06
CA ALA A 135 0.35 -0.45 -2.35
C ALA A 135 0.25 -0.61 -0.82
N ILE A 136 -0.96 -0.75 -0.27
CA ILE A 136 -1.19 -0.98 1.16
C ILE A 136 -0.60 -2.33 1.61
N PHE A 137 -0.73 -3.39 0.81
CA PHE A 137 -0.03 -4.65 1.06
C PHE A 137 1.49 -4.45 1.02
N GLY A 138 1.99 -3.56 0.15
CA GLY A 138 3.39 -3.14 0.18
C GLY A 138 3.79 -2.49 1.51
N LEU A 139 2.94 -1.67 2.12
CA LEU A 139 3.19 -1.12 3.45
C LEU A 139 3.21 -2.22 4.53
N THR A 140 2.40 -3.27 4.41
CA THR A 140 2.49 -4.46 5.27
C THR A 140 3.85 -5.13 5.12
N GLY A 141 4.34 -5.28 3.89
CA GLY A 141 5.69 -5.78 3.61
C GLY A 141 6.79 -4.88 4.21
N ALA A 142 6.62 -3.56 4.12
CA ALA A 142 7.52 -2.59 4.73
C ALA A 142 7.58 -2.72 6.26
N ILE A 143 6.44 -2.92 6.92
CA ILE A 143 6.37 -3.16 8.37
C ILE A 143 7.12 -4.46 8.73
N ALA A 144 7.00 -5.51 7.92
CA ALA A 144 7.76 -6.74 8.12
C ALA A 144 9.28 -6.51 8.00
N ALA A 145 9.73 -5.73 7.02
CA ALA A 145 11.13 -5.34 6.88
C ALA A 145 11.61 -4.49 8.08
N LEU A 146 10.81 -3.49 8.48
CA LEU A 146 11.11 -2.66 9.66
C LEU A 146 11.29 -3.52 10.93
N ALA A 147 10.44 -4.53 11.13
CA ALA A 147 10.53 -5.42 12.29
C ALA A 147 11.86 -6.18 12.36
N ILE A 148 12.48 -6.51 11.22
CA ILE A 148 13.81 -7.16 11.17
C ILE A 148 14.89 -6.20 11.66
N PHE A 149 14.82 -4.90 11.29
CA PHE A 149 15.80 -3.88 11.63
C PHE A 149 15.53 -3.17 12.96
N ASP A 150 14.37 -3.39 13.58
CA ASP A 150 13.99 -2.78 14.87
C ASP A 150 14.68 -3.46 16.06
N ARG A 151 16.00 -3.25 16.18
CA ARG A 151 16.82 -3.91 17.23
C ARG A 151 16.58 -3.34 18.64
N ALA A 152 16.24 -2.05 18.73
CA ALA A 152 16.11 -1.33 19.99
C ALA A 152 14.68 -0.86 20.28
N GLY A 153 13.68 -1.33 19.54
CA GLY A 153 12.29 -0.84 19.66
C GLY A 153 12.10 0.59 19.14
N GLN A 154 13.05 1.09 18.33
CA GLN A 154 13.08 2.47 17.83
C GLN A 154 11.88 2.83 16.94
N TYR A 155 11.25 1.82 16.32
CA TYR A 155 10.08 2.00 15.47
C TYR A 155 8.76 1.63 16.17
N GLY A 156 8.82 1.19 17.44
CA GLY A 156 7.65 0.80 18.21
C GLY A 156 6.89 -0.41 17.66
N ILE A 157 7.54 -1.25 16.84
CA ILE A 157 6.90 -2.39 16.18
C ILE A 157 6.93 -3.61 17.09
N ASP A 158 5.75 -4.10 17.49
CA ASP A 158 5.63 -5.38 18.18
C ASP A 158 5.87 -6.54 17.21
N LYS A 159 7.10 -7.03 17.19
CA LYS A 159 7.55 -8.12 16.30
C LYS A 159 6.71 -9.40 16.41
N ARG A 160 6.03 -9.62 17.54
CA ARG A 160 5.18 -10.80 17.74
C ARG A 160 3.87 -10.69 16.95
N ARG A 161 3.40 -9.46 16.69
CA ARG A 161 2.17 -9.19 15.94
C ARG A 161 2.38 -9.14 14.43
N VAL A 162 3.61 -8.85 13.97
CA VAL A 162 3.90 -8.71 12.53
C VAL A 162 3.57 -9.98 11.72
N PRO A 163 3.98 -11.20 12.11
CA PRO A 163 3.63 -12.41 11.36
C PRO A 163 2.12 -12.61 11.27
N MET A 164 1.38 -12.31 12.35
CA MET A 164 -0.07 -12.42 12.37
C MET A 164 -0.73 -11.38 11.48
N ALA A 165 -0.23 -10.15 11.47
CA ALA A 165 -0.74 -9.08 10.59
C ALA A 165 -0.50 -9.42 9.11
N VAL A 166 0.68 -9.94 8.76
CA VAL A 166 1.00 -10.39 7.40
C VAL A 166 0.09 -11.56 7.00
N LEU A 167 -0.04 -12.58 7.87
CA LEU A 167 -0.91 -13.72 7.61
C LEU A 167 -2.36 -13.29 7.42
N PHE A 168 -2.88 -12.44 8.31
CA PHE A 168 -4.25 -11.92 8.20
C PHE A 168 -4.46 -11.15 6.89
N SER A 169 -3.50 -10.29 6.50
CA SER A 169 -3.54 -9.57 5.23
C SER A 169 -3.62 -10.55 4.04
N VAL A 170 -2.78 -11.60 4.04
CA VAL A 170 -2.80 -12.62 2.97
C VAL A 170 -4.13 -13.36 2.94
N LEU A 171 -4.66 -13.77 4.10
CA LEU A 171 -5.95 -14.51 4.17
C LEU A 171 -7.11 -13.65 3.68
N VAL A 172 -7.18 -12.38 4.05
CA VAL A 172 -8.19 -11.43 3.53
C VAL A 172 -8.03 -11.22 2.03
N GLY A 173 -6.80 -11.26 1.53
CA GLY A 173 -6.49 -11.14 0.09
C GLY A 173 -6.85 -12.35 -0.77
N ILE A 174 -7.25 -13.49 -0.18
CA ILE A 174 -7.62 -14.71 -0.93
C ILE A 174 -9.12 -14.72 -1.29
N GLU A 175 -9.90 -13.79 -0.77
CA GLU A 175 -11.34 -13.72 -1.09
C GLU A 175 -11.57 -13.49 -2.60
N SER A 176 -12.55 -14.19 -3.17
CA SER A 176 -12.79 -14.28 -4.63
C SER A 176 -13.08 -12.95 -5.35
N SER A 177 -13.33 -11.88 -4.60
CA SER A 177 -13.56 -10.52 -5.11
C SER A 177 -12.29 -9.66 -5.14
N VAL A 178 -11.13 -10.21 -4.77
CA VAL A 178 -9.89 -9.45 -4.54
C VAL A 178 -8.79 -9.93 -5.48
N ASP A 179 -8.00 -9.00 -6.01
CA ASP A 179 -6.85 -9.31 -6.85
C ASP A 179 -5.66 -9.80 -6.01
N THR A 180 -5.68 -11.11 -5.70
CA THR A 180 -4.65 -11.77 -4.88
C THR A 180 -3.24 -11.63 -5.47
N ALA A 181 -3.12 -11.65 -6.81
CA ALA A 181 -1.83 -11.49 -7.48
C ALA A 181 -1.23 -10.10 -7.23
N ALA A 182 -2.06 -9.04 -7.32
CA ALA A 182 -1.67 -7.69 -6.96
C ALA A 182 -1.21 -7.60 -5.50
N HIS A 183 -1.94 -8.21 -4.57
CA HIS A 183 -1.62 -8.17 -3.15
C HIS A 183 -0.28 -8.83 -2.83
N ILE A 184 -0.02 -10.01 -3.37
CA ILE A 184 1.27 -10.72 -3.20
C ILE A 184 2.42 -9.92 -3.83
N GLY A 185 2.21 -9.40 -5.05
CA GLY A 185 3.19 -8.56 -5.73
C GLY A 185 3.55 -7.31 -4.95
N GLY A 186 2.53 -6.61 -4.43
CA GLY A 186 2.71 -5.43 -3.60
C GLY A 186 3.45 -5.71 -2.29
N LEU A 187 3.04 -6.75 -1.56
CA LEU A 187 3.67 -7.16 -0.30
C LEU A 187 5.15 -7.49 -0.50
N ALA A 188 5.48 -8.28 -1.52
CA ALA A 188 6.86 -8.64 -1.83
C ALA A 188 7.71 -7.42 -2.21
N ALA A 189 7.18 -6.54 -3.08
CA ALA A 189 7.86 -5.32 -3.50
C ALA A 189 8.11 -4.37 -2.33
N GLY A 190 7.11 -4.15 -1.48
CA GLY A 190 7.23 -3.27 -0.32
C GLY A 190 8.22 -3.80 0.72
N PHE A 191 8.25 -5.11 0.93
CA PHE A 191 9.27 -5.75 1.77
C PHE A 191 10.66 -5.51 1.20
N LEU A 192 10.88 -5.84 -0.07
CA LEU A 192 12.20 -5.75 -0.70
C LEU A 192 12.74 -4.32 -0.75
N ILE A 193 11.93 -3.35 -1.19
CA ILE A 193 12.37 -1.95 -1.26
C ILE A 193 12.70 -1.39 0.12
N SER A 194 11.86 -1.67 1.13
CA SER A 194 12.09 -1.19 2.48
C SER A 194 13.30 -1.88 3.12
N PHE A 195 13.49 -3.17 2.89
CA PHE A 195 14.68 -3.89 3.34
C PHE A 195 15.96 -3.28 2.77
N LEU A 196 16.00 -2.98 1.48
CA LEU A 196 17.13 -2.32 0.82
C LEU A 196 17.40 -0.92 1.39
N ILE A 197 16.36 -0.11 1.56
CA ILE A 197 16.46 1.22 2.16
C ILE A 197 17.08 1.15 3.56
N LEU A 198 16.58 0.23 4.39
CA LEU A 198 17.05 0.07 5.77
C LEU A 198 18.49 -0.47 5.83
N LYS A 199 18.82 -1.43 4.98
CA LYS A 199 20.18 -1.98 4.89
C LYS A 199 21.20 -0.91 4.54
N ILE A 200 20.92 -0.08 3.53
CA ILE A 200 21.82 1.02 3.12
C ILE A 200 21.96 2.04 4.26
N SER A 201 20.85 2.39 4.92
CA SER A 201 20.85 3.36 6.02
C SER A 201 21.63 2.88 7.26
N THR A 202 21.70 1.57 7.50
CA THR A 202 22.47 1.00 8.62
C THR A 202 23.96 0.84 8.29
N SER A 203 24.32 0.52 7.05
CA SER A 203 25.72 0.41 6.63
C SER A 203 26.48 1.74 6.71
N GLY A 204 25.84 2.84 6.34
CA GLY A 204 26.45 4.18 6.42
C GLY A 204 26.64 4.72 7.85
N ARG A 205 26.05 4.07 8.88
CA ARG A 205 26.24 4.44 10.31
C ARG A 205 27.41 3.73 10.98
N THR A 206 27.92 2.67 10.37
CA THR A 206 29.04 1.89 10.93
C THR A 206 30.41 2.38 10.46
N GLU A 207 30.46 3.34 9.52
CA GLU A 207 31.70 3.90 8.95
C GLU A 207 32.04 5.29 9.51
N ASN A 208 31.22 5.86 10.40
CA ASN A 208 31.44 7.10 11.12
C ASN A 208 31.51 6.87 12.64
#